data_dd882511d310bf41e31d14217a331fc4
#
_entry.id   dd882511d310bf41e31d14217a331fc4
#
_cell.length_a   1.000
_cell.length_b   1.000
_cell.length_c   1.000
_cell.angle_alpha   90.00
_cell.angle_beta   90.00
_cell.angle_gamma   90.00
#
_symmetry.space_group_name_H-M   'P 1'
#
loop_
_entity.id
_entity.type
_entity.pdbx_description
1 polymer ?
#
loop_
_entity_poly.entity_id
_entity_poly.type
_entity_poly.pdbx_seq_one_letter_code
_entity_poly.pdbx_strand_id
1 'polypeptide(L)'
;MSRRSFLSVGAFGMLSMPQILQAQKENNTQHKAVINIFLAGGPPHQDMWEIKHDAPVEIRGEFKPISTNVAGIQIGECFPKIASMFDKFTAIRSVVGCKGSHDGYQCMSGWGRGDGIGSQKYPAMGSVASKILDPVDRTVPITIGLAEPTKHKPWSEVGSAGYLGDAHKAFQPNSDMLDDLILKIEQHRFNNRRNLLTTLSGLDTVLNNTNTFNEEAFNVLTSSNLL
;
A
#
# COMPACT_ATOMS: atom_id res chain seq x y z
N MET A 1 14.09 -18.90 -12.99
CA MET A 1 12.80 -18.87 -13.69
C MET A 1 12.87 -17.87 -14.84
N SER A 2 12.38 -18.25 -16.04
CA SER A 2 12.34 -17.30 -17.16
C SER A 2 11.20 -16.29 -16.97
N ARG A 3 11.33 -15.09 -17.57
CA ARG A 3 10.27 -14.05 -17.54
C ARG A 3 8.92 -14.58 -18.07
N ARG A 4 8.94 -15.51 -19.03
CA ARG A 4 7.74 -16.19 -19.55
C ARG A 4 7.09 -17.10 -18.52
N SER A 5 7.88 -17.82 -17.71
CA SER A 5 7.34 -18.69 -16.64
C SER A 5 6.68 -17.88 -15.55
N PHE A 6 7.16 -16.67 -15.26
CA PHE A 6 6.53 -15.76 -14.29
C PHE A 6 5.18 -15.26 -14.78
N LEU A 7 5.07 -14.90 -16.07
CA LEU A 7 3.81 -14.43 -16.65
C LEU A 7 2.80 -15.57 -16.86
N SER A 8 3.24 -16.79 -17.16
CA SER A 8 2.34 -17.94 -17.30
C SER A 8 1.80 -18.42 -15.94
N VAL A 9 2.54 -18.29 -14.87
CA VAL A 9 2.06 -18.55 -13.50
C VAL A 9 0.99 -17.53 -13.10
N GLY A 10 1.13 -16.27 -13.52
CA GLY A 10 0.09 -15.24 -13.29
C GLY A 10 -1.19 -15.45 -14.09
N ALA A 11 -1.13 -16.17 -15.24
CA ALA A 11 -2.29 -16.40 -16.12
C ALA A 11 -3.09 -17.65 -15.76
N PHE A 12 -2.48 -18.65 -15.11
CA PHE A 12 -3.11 -19.96 -14.85
C PHE A 12 -3.42 -20.28 -13.40
N GLY A 13 -2.95 -19.50 -12.48
CA GLY A 13 -3.19 -19.77 -11.07
C GLY A 13 -3.54 -18.47 -10.36
N MET A 14 -4.68 -18.44 -9.76
CA MET A 14 -4.96 -17.58 -8.62
C MET A 14 -3.97 -17.89 -7.50
N LEU A 15 -2.68 -17.62 -7.70
CA LEU A 15 -1.78 -17.44 -6.59
C LEU A 15 -2.28 -16.17 -5.92
N SER A 16 -3.09 -16.36 -4.90
CA SER A 16 -3.53 -15.26 -4.08
C SER A 16 -2.28 -14.58 -3.50
N MET A 17 -2.32 -13.27 -3.33
CA MET A 17 -1.21 -12.53 -2.68
C MET A 17 -0.69 -13.26 -1.41
N PRO A 18 -1.55 -13.85 -0.56
CA PRO A 18 -1.13 -14.68 0.57
C PRO A 18 -0.17 -15.83 0.21
N GLN A 19 -0.44 -16.55 -0.87
CA GLN A 19 0.41 -17.69 -1.28
C GLN A 19 1.78 -17.24 -1.78
N ILE A 20 1.85 -16.10 -2.47
CA ILE A 20 3.13 -15.50 -2.90
C ILE A 20 3.96 -15.07 -1.69
N LEU A 21 3.32 -14.42 -0.72
CA LEU A 21 3.96 -13.95 0.50
C LEU A 21 4.43 -15.12 1.39
N GLN A 22 3.63 -16.18 1.49
CA GLN A 22 4.01 -17.39 2.21
C GLN A 22 5.20 -18.09 1.57
N ALA A 23 5.24 -18.22 0.24
CA ALA A 23 6.38 -18.78 -0.49
C ALA A 23 7.66 -17.94 -0.32
N GLN A 24 7.55 -16.63 -0.15
CA GLN A 24 8.68 -15.74 0.16
C GLN A 24 9.19 -15.96 1.59
N LYS A 25 8.31 -16.15 2.57
CA LYS A 25 8.66 -16.43 3.96
C LYS A 25 9.40 -17.77 4.09
N GLU A 26 8.94 -18.80 3.40
CA GLU A 26 9.57 -20.14 3.39
C GLU A 26 10.97 -20.14 2.77
N ASN A 27 11.24 -19.25 1.82
CA ASN A 27 12.53 -19.16 1.14
C ASN A 27 13.58 -18.26 1.85
N ASN A 28 13.30 -17.78 3.05
CA ASN A 28 14.20 -16.92 3.85
C ASN A 28 14.77 -15.73 3.05
N THR A 29 13.97 -15.18 2.13
CA THR A 29 14.37 -14.05 1.29
C THR A 29 14.38 -12.76 2.10
N GLN A 30 15.36 -11.89 1.82
CA GLN A 30 15.51 -10.59 2.45
C GLN A 30 14.17 -9.82 2.46
N HIS A 31 13.87 -9.17 3.56
CA HIS A 31 12.69 -8.32 3.68
C HIS A 31 12.69 -7.27 2.57
N LYS A 32 11.58 -7.19 1.85
CA LYS A 32 11.39 -6.23 0.76
C LYS A 32 10.35 -5.20 1.18
N ALA A 33 10.63 -3.94 0.93
CA ALA A 33 9.66 -2.87 1.05
C ALA A 33 8.96 -2.64 -0.29
N VAL A 34 7.66 -2.33 -0.23
CA VAL A 34 6.87 -1.92 -1.40
C VAL A 34 6.43 -0.48 -1.19
N ILE A 35 6.76 0.37 -2.14
CA ILE A 35 6.32 1.76 -2.17
C ILE A 35 5.30 1.89 -3.30
N ASN A 36 4.06 2.22 -2.95
CA ASN A 36 3.01 2.51 -3.93
C ASN A 36 2.88 4.02 -4.10
N ILE A 37 3.12 4.51 -5.31
CA ILE A 37 3.00 5.92 -5.66
C ILE A 37 1.75 6.09 -6.50
N PHE A 38 0.70 6.65 -5.91
CA PHE A 38 -0.53 7.00 -6.60
C PHE A 38 -0.46 8.43 -7.11
N LEU A 39 -0.59 8.61 -8.42
CA LEU A 39 -0.63 9.91 -9.07
C LEU A 39 -2.09 10.37 -9.15
N ALA A 40 -2.51 11.18 -8.18
CA ALA A 40 -3.84 11.76 -8.16
C ALA A 40 -4.06 12.73 -9.34
N GLY A 41 -5.33 12.91 -9.73
CA GLY A 41 -5.69 13.79 -10.84
C GLY A 41 -5.62 13.13 -12.22
N GLY A 42 -5.16 11.88 -12.32
CA GLY A 42 -5.20 11.07 -13.53
C GLY A 42 -4.39 11.66 -14.69
N PRO A 43 -3.05 11.82 -14.56
CA PRO A 43 -2.23 12.28 -15.67
C PRO A 43 -2.43 11.32 -16.85
N PRO A 44 -2.61 11.86 -18.08
CA PRO A 44 -2.98 11.05 -19.22
C PRO A 44 -1.83 10.13 -19.67
N HIS A 45 -2.14 8.88 -19.96
CA HIS A 45 -1.12 7.88 -20.33
C HIS A 45 -0.39 8.23 -21.64
N GLN A 46 -1.06 8.96 -22.56
CA GLN A 46 -0.47 9.43 -23.81
C GLN A 46 0.64 10.49 -23.60
N ASP A 47 0.68 11.13 -22.45
CA ASP A 47 1.75 12.09 -22.10
C ASP A 47 2.84 11.44 -21.25
N MET A 48 2.66 10.22 -20.82
CA MET A 48 3.55 9.53 -19.89
C MET A 48 4.20 8.30 -20.51
N TRP A 49 3.45 7.19 -20.56
CA TRP A 49 4.00 5.84 -20.82
C TRP A 49 3.70 5.32 -22.22
N GLU A 50 2.67 5.87 -22.87
CA GLU A 50 2.20 5.43 -24.18
C GLU A 50 2.01 6.64 -25.11
N ILE A 51 3.11 7.25 -25.48
CA ILE A 51 3.10 8.39 -26.41
C ILE A 51 2.58 7.93 -27.76
N LYS A 52 1.49 8.53 -28.21
CA LYS A 52 0.85 8.23 -29.51
C LYS A 52 1.27 9.22 -30.58
N HIS A 53 2.58 9.34 -30.82
CA HIS A 53 3.15 10.37 -31.70
C HIS A 53 2.65 10.32 -33.15
N ASP A 54 2.26 9.15 -33.64
CA ASP A 54 1.69 8.97 -34.97
C ASP A 54 0.17 9.21 -35.06
N ALA A 55 -0.47 9.47 -33.92
CA ALA A 55 -1.90 9.77 -33.88
C ALA A 55 -2.19 11.22 -34.32
N PRO A 56 -3.42 11.51 -34.78
CA PRO A 56 -3.87 12.89 -35.03
C PRO A 56 -3.68 13.80 -33.81
N VAL A 57 -3.52 15.09 -34.05
CA VAL A 57 -3.23 16.10 -33.01
C VAL A 57 -4.31 16.14 -31.91
N GLU A 58 -5.53 15.75 -32.22
CA GLU A 58 -6.66 15.70 -31.30
C GLU A 58 -6.55 14.52 -30.32
N ILE A 59 -5.70 13.54 -30.59
CA ILE A 59 -5.54 12.32 -29.78
C ILE A 59 -4.19 12.31 -29.09
N ARG A 60 -3.13 12.71 -29.80
CA ARG A 60 -1.79 12.77 -29.22
C ARG A 60 -1.69 13.95 -28.25
N GLY A 61 -0.99 13.73 -27.11
CA GLY A 61 -0.67 14.80 -26.18
C GLY A 61 0.29 15.85 -26.76
N GLU A 62 0.49 16.94 -26.03
CA GLU A 62 1.40 18.02 -26.39
C GLU A 62 2.88 17.61 -26.24
N PHE A 63 3.16 16.64 -25.37
CA PHE A 63 4.51 16.20 -25.02
C PHE A 63 5.10 15.26 -26.08
N LYS A 64 6.41 15.37 -26.26
CA LYS A 64 7.16 14.58 -27.23
C LYS A 64 7.69 13.30 -26.60
N PRO A 65 7.88 12.24 -27.43
CA PRO A 65 8.56 11.04 -26.97
C PRO A 65 10.05 11.28 -26.81
N ILE A 66 10.65 10.76 -25.75
CA ILE A 66 12.09 10.64 -25.58
C ILE A 66 12.49 9.17 -25.51
N SER A 67 13.68 8.86 -26.03
CA SER A 67 14.24 7.52 -25.97
C SER A 67 14.63 7.17 -24.54
N THR A 68 14.41 5.91 -24.17
CA THR A 68 14.89 5.37 -22.90
C THR A 68 16.24 4.67 -23.08
N ASN A 69 16.88 4.25 -21.98
CA ASN A 69 18.08 3.40 -22.04
C ASN A 69 17.78 1.96 -22.50
N VAL A 70 16.51 1.63 -22.79
CA VAL A 70 16.10 0.35 -23.38
C VAL A 70 15.73 0.59 -24.84
N ALA A 71 16.42 -0.08 -25.76
CA ALA A 71 16.20 0.10 -27.19
C ALA A 71 14.74 -0.17 -27.60
N GLY A 72 14.17 0.71 -28.41
CA GLY A 72 12.80 0.60 -28.92
C GLY A 72 11.71 1.03 -27.94
N ILE A 73 12.05 1.50 -26.72
CA ILE A 73 11.08 2.01 -25.77
C ILE A 73 11.23 3.52 -25.65
N GLN A 74 10.10 4.20 -25.78
CA GLN A 74 9.99 5.65 -25.59
C GLN A 74 8.95 5.96 -24.53
N ILE A 75 9.15 7.07 -23.81
CA ILE A 75 8.22 7.62 -22.81
C ILE A 75 8.12 9.12 -22.99
N GLY A 76 7.20 9.78 -22.28
CA GLY A 76 7.04 11.23 -22.34
C GLY A 76 8.25 12.02 -21.86
N GLU A 77 8.52 13.15 -22.54
CA GLU A 77 9.67 14.03 -22.24
C GLU A 77 9.69 14.61 -20.83
N CYS A 78 8.57 14.54 -20.11
CA CYS A 78 8.49 14.94 -18.70
C CYS A 78 9.27 14.01 -17.75
N PHE A 79 9.73 12.85 -18.22
CA PHE A 79 10.37 11.82 -17.40
C PHE A 79 11.82 11.49 -17.78
N PRO A 80 12.73 12.47 -17.93
CA PRO A 80 14.09 12.19 -18.41
C PRO A 80 14.90 11.30 -17.45
N LYS A 81 14.67 11.42 -16.14
CA LYS A 81 15.34 10.57 -15.14
C LYS A 81 14.84 9.13 -15.19
N ILE A 82 13.54 8.92 -15.40
CA ILE A 82 12.98 7.58 -15.58
C ILE A 82 13.48 6.97 -16.89
N ALA A 83 13.52 7.75 -17.98
CA ALA A 83 14.04 7.30 -19.26
C ALA A 83 15.49 6.77 -19.15
N SER A 84 16.36 7.44 -18.39
CA SER A 84 17.76 7.02 -18.20
C SER A 84 17.93 5.72 -17.38
N MET A 85 16.91 5.27 -16.67
CA MET A 85 16.94 4.08 -15.80
C MET A 85 15.79 3.12 -16.12
N PHE A 86 15.24 3.16 -17.32
CA PHE A 86 14.04 2.40 -17.68
C PHE A 86 14.26 0.88 -17.70
N ASP A 87 15.51 0.43 -17.81
CA ASP A 87 15.91 -0.97 -17.60
C ASP A 87 15.48 -1.54 -16.23
N LYS A 88 15.18 -0.68 -15.25
CA LYS A 88 14.68 -1.03 -13.92
C LYS A 88 13.17 -0.98 -13.80
N PHE A 89 12.47 -0.58 -14.85
CA PHE A 89 11.01 -0.39 -14.86
C PHE A 89 10.31 -1.42 -15.74
N THR A 90 9.03 -1.62 -15.43
CA THR A 90 8.10 -2.33 -16.30
C THR A 90 6.86 -1.46 -16.48
N ALA A 91 6.60 -1.01 -17.70
CA ALA A 91 5.38 -0.30 -18.04
C ALA A 91 4.30 -1.31 -18.47
N ILE A 92 3.18 -1.35 -17.74
CA ILE A 92 2.02 -2.17 -18.07
C ILE A 92 1.00 -1.26 -18.75
N ARG A 93 0.86 -1.38 -20.08
CA ARG A 93 -0.01 -0.52 -20.90
C ARG A 93 -1.38 -1.12 -21.18
N SER A 94 -1.59 -2.39 -20.85
CA SER A 94 -2.78 -3.18 -21.18
C SER A 94 -3.72 -3.40 -19.99
N VAL A 95 -3.71 -2.49 -19.00
CA VAL A 95 -4.60 -2.58 -17.85
C VAL A 95 -6.03 -2.29 -18.28
N VAL A 96 -6.95 -3.20 -17.94
CA VAL A 96 -8.39 -3.08 -18.24
C VAL A 96 -9.21 -3.19 -16.95
N GLY A 97 -10.48 -2.77 -17.00
CA GLY A 97 -11.41 -2.91 -15.87
C GLY A 97 -11.33 -1.78 -14.84
N CYS A 98 -10.60 -0.72 -15.14
CA CYS A 98 -10.58 0.46 -14.28
C CYS A 98 -11.94 1.15 -14.26
N LYS A 99 -12.40 1.53 -13.08
CA LYS A 99 -13.60 2.36 -12.91
C LYS A 99 -13.26 3.82 -13.20
N GLY A 100 -14.16 4.55 -13.88
CA GLY A 100 -14.03 5.98 -14.11
C GLY A 100 -14.34 6.79 -12.85
N SER A 101 -13.51 6.69 -11.84
CA SER A 101 -13.71 7.28 -10.52
C SER A 101 -12.52 8.16 -10.15
N HIS A 102 -12.80 9.28 -9.47
CA HIS A 102 -11.76 10.20 -8.97
C HIS A 102 -11.21 9.77 -7.61
N ASP A 103 -10.92 8.50 -7.43
CA ASP A 103 -10.40 7.98 -6.17
C ASP A 103 -9.28 6.95 -6.37
N GLY A 104 -8.46 6.79 -5.35
CA GLY A 104 -7.37 5.82 -5.34
C GLY A 104 -7.79 4.41 -4.90
N TYR A 105 -9.05 4.18 -4.55
CA TYR A 105 -9.48 2.94 -3.91
C TYR A 105 -9.13 1.70 -4.72
N GLN A 106 -9.42 1.72 -6.04
CA GLN A 106 -9.11 0.59 -6.91
C GLN A 106 -7.60 0.38 -7.09
N CYS A 107 -6.81 1.44 -7.14
CA CYS A 107 -5.35 1.35 -7.20
C CYS A 107 -4.74 0.74 -5.93
N MET A 108 -5.40 0.90 -4.77
CA MET A 108 -4.95 0.37 -3.50
C MET A 108 -5.46 -1.05 -3.21
N SER A 109 -6.66 -1.40 -3.71
CA SER A 109 -7.32 -2.66 -3.36
C SER A 109 -7.45 -3.64 -4.53
N GLY A 110 -7.37 -3.17 -5.79
CA GLY A 110 -7.71 -3.94 -6.99
C GLY A 110 -9.21 -4.03 -7.28
N TRP A 111 -10.07 -3.46 -6.42
CA TRP A 111 -11.52 -3.56 -6.48
C TRP A 111 -12.18 -2.20 -6.63
N GLY A 112 -13.34 -2.14 -7.26
CA GLY A 112 -14.13 -0.92 -7.30
C GLY A 112 -14.65 -0.53 -5.90
N ARG A 113 -14.84 0.77 -5.66
CA ARG A 113 -15.30 1.28 -4.35
C ARG A 113 -16.64 0.68 -3.89
N GLY A 114 -17.50 0.30 -4.81
CA GLY A 114 -18.78 -0.36 -4.54
C GLY A 114 -18.70 -1.86 -4.32
N ASP A 115 -17.53 -2.46 -4.60
CA ASP A 115 -17.35 -3.91 -4.48
C ASP A 115 -17.03 -4.26 -3.01
N GLY A 116 -17.54 -5.43 -2.56
CA GLY A 116 -17.34 -5.87 -1.19
C GLY A 116 -18.04 -7.18 -0.88
N ILE A 117 -17.94 -7.61 0.35
CA ILE A 117 -18.64 -8.78 0.90
C ILE A 117 -19.71 -8.28 1.87
N GLY A 118 -20.99 -8.37 1.49
CA GLY A 118 -22.08 -7.76 2.25
C GLY A 118 -21.91 -6.23 2.31
N SER A 119 -21.92 -5.66 3.50
CA SER A 119 -21.69 -4.22 3.73
C SER A 119 -20.21 -3.83 3.84
N GLN A 120 -19.30 -4.80 3.85
CA GLN A 120 -17.88 -4.57 4.10
C GLN A 120 -17.09 -4.46 2.79
N LYS A 121 -16.21 -3.49 2.69
CA LYS A 121 -15.33 -3.26 1.53
C LYS A 121 -14.17 -4.26 1.51
N TYR A 122 -13.61 -4.46 0.31
CA TYR A 122 -12.34 -5.17 0.17
C TYR A 122 -11.19 -4.36 0.79
N PRO A 123 -10.22 -5.03 1.45
CA PRO A 123 -9.08 -4.37 2.05
C PRO A 123 -8.08 -3.89 1.00
N ALA A 124 -7.36 -2.82 1.32
CA ALA A 124 -6.19 -2.40 0.57
C ALA A 124 -5.04 -3.42 0.71
N MET A 125 -4.13 -3.46 -0.26
CA MET A 125 -3.00 -4.40 -0.26
C MET A 125 -2.12 -4.27 0.99
N GLY A 126 -1.93 -3.06 1.51
CA GLY A 126 -1.19 -2.83 2.74
C GLY A 126 -1.87 -3.45 3.97
N SER A 127 -3.20 -3.37 4.05
CA SER A 127 -3.97 -4.01 5.11
C SER A 127 -3.90 -5.53 5.04
N VAL A 128 -3.90 -6.09 3.82
CA VAL A 128 -3.68 -7.53 3.61
C VAL A 128 -2.26 -7.92 4.05
N ALA A 129 -1.26 -7.14 3.67
CA ALA A 129 0.13 -7.36 4.11
C ALA A 129 0.24 -7.32 5.64
N SER A 130 -0.39 -6.35 6.29
CA SER A 130 -0.44 -6.24 7.76
C SER A 130 -1.09 -7.45 8.43
N LYS A 131 -2.03 -8.13 7.77
CA LYS A 131 -2.67 -9.33 8.30
C LYS A 131 -1.81 -10.60 8.17
N ILE A 132 -1.00 -10.67 7.13
CA ILE A 132 -0.32 -11.91 6.72
C ILE A 132 1.14 -11.93 7.14
N LEU A 133 1.80 -10.75 7.12
CA LEU A 133 3.21 -10.63 7.43
C LEU A 133 3.42 -10.33 8.91
N ASP A 134 4.41 -10.96 9.49
CA ASP A 134 4.96 -10.51 10.78
C ASP A 134 5.78 -9.24 10.57
N PRO A 135 5.66 -8.23 11.45
CA PRO A 135 6.49 -7.04 11.36
C PRO A 135 7.98 -7.38 11.51
N VAL A 136 8.83 -6.75 10.71
CA VAL A 136 10.29 -6.84 10.86
C VAL A 136 10.74 -6.24 12.18
N ASP A 137 10.12 -5.13 12.52
CA ASP A 137 10.27 -4.40 13.78
C ASP A 137 8.88 -4.10 14.34
N ARG A 138 8.61 -4.58 15.55
CA ARG A 138 7.31 -4.40 16.22
C ARG A 138 7.05 -2.96 16.67
N THR A 139 8.04 -2.09 16.55
CA THR A 139 7.90 -0.65 16.86
C THR A 139 7.49 0.17 15.65
N VAL A 140 7.48 -0.43 14.44
CA VAL A 140 7.15 0.24 13.19
C VAL A 140 5.91 -0.41 12.57
N PRO A 141 4.89 0.37 12.18
CA PRO A 141 3.74 -0.16 11.47
C PRO A 141 4.14 -0.83 10.14
N ILE A 142 3.54 -1.99 9.82
CA ILE A 142 3.80 -2.72 8.55
C ILE A 142 3.39 -1.87 7.34
N THR A 143 2.36 -1.05 7.50
CA THR A 143 1.82 -0.23 6.42
C THR A 143 1.69 1.21 6.86
N ILE A 144 2.28 2.10 6.08
CA ILE A 144 2.27 3.55 6.32
C ILE A 144 1.68 4.24 5.10
N GLY A 145 0.73 5.13 5.31
CA GLY A 145 0.14 6.00 4.30
C GLY A 145 0.68 7.42 4.42
N LEU A 146 1.44 7.85 3.42
CA LEU A 146 2.06 9.18 3.39
C LEU A 146 1.30 10.20 2.52
N ALA A 147 0.07 9.85 2.09
CA ALA A 147 -0.72 10.74 1.26
C ALA A 147 -1.10 12.02 2.03
N GLU A 148 -0.71 13.16 1.47
CA GLU A 148 -1.09 14.46 2.02
C GLU A 148 -2.60 14.69 1.90
N PRO A 149 -3.24 15.26 2.94
CA PRO A 149 -4.65 15.61 2.89
C PRO A 149 -4.92 16.62 1.76
N THR A 150 -5.88 16.30 0.90
CA THR A 150 -6.32 17.19 -0.18
C THR A 150 -7.75 17.64 0.02
N LYS A 151 -8.17 18.72 -0.67
CA LYS A 151 -9.57 19.15 -0.67
C LYS A 151 -10.52 18.07 -1.17
N HIS A 152 -10.06 17.27 -2.14
CA HIS A 152 -10.77 16.10 -2.63
C HIS A 152 -10.24 14.86 -1.90
N LYS A 153 -10.86 14.53 -0.76
CA LYS A 153 -10.43 13.42 0.11
C LYS A 153 -10.11 12.11 -0.60
N PRO A 154 -10.87 11.65 -1.63
CA PRO A 154 -10.54 10.42 -2.35
C PRO A 154 -9.17 10.41 -3.03
N TRP A 155 -8.57 11.56 -3.31
CA TRP A 155 -7.23 11.63 -3.91
C TRP A 155 -6.09 11.36 -2.91
N SER A 156 -6.35 11.58 -1.62
CA SER A 156 -5.42 11.28 -0.53
C SER A 156 -5.72 9.98 0.19
N GLU A 157 -6.52 9.11 -0.43
CA GLU A 157 -6.90 7.84 0.17
C GLU A 157 -5.73 6.85 0.18
N VAL A 158 -5.39 6.34 1.35
CA VAL A 158 -4.34 5.32 1.54
C VAL A 158 -4.90 3.89 1.51
N GLY A 159 -6.20 3.76 1.26
CA GLY A 159 -6.92 2.50 1.28
C GLY A 159 -7.60 2.21 2.61
N SER A 160 -8.51 1.24 2.58
CA SER A 160 -9.31 0.79 3.72
C SER A 160 -8.84 -0.56 4.21
N ALA A 161 -8.96 -0.83 5.51
CA ALA A 161 -8.76 -2.16 6.05
C ALA A 161 -9.92 -3.12 5.70
N GLY A 162 -11.06 -2.57 5.27
CA GLY A 162 -12.21 -3.35 4.85
C GLY A 162 -12.66 -4.36 5.92
N TYR A 163 -12.97 -5.58 5.49
CA TYR A 163 -13.41 -6.65 6.40
C TYR A 163 -12.30 -7.19 7.33
N LEU A 164 -11.06 -6.75 7.18
CA LEU A 164 -9.97 -7.14 8.10
C LEU A 164 -10.01 -6.36 9.42
N GLY A 165 -10.74 -5.25 9.46
CA GLY A 165 -10.90 -4.42 10.65
C GLY A 165 -9.78 -3.41 10.87
N ASP A 166 -10.04 -2.45 11.77
CA ASP A 166 -9.19 -1.26 11.98
C ASP A 166 -7.78 -1.58 12.48
N ALA A 167 -7.58 -2.73 13.11
CA ALA A 167 -6.25 -3.20 13.53
C ALA A 167 -5.24 -3.35 12.37
N HIS A 168 -5.73 -3.49 11.14
CA HIS A 168 -4.92 -3.62 9.94
C HIS A 168 -4.94 -2.37 9.04
N LYS A 169 -5.42 -1.25 9.58
CA LYS A 169 -5.44 0.03 8.87
C LYS A 169 -4.02 0.59 8.73
N ALA A 170 -3.75 1.24 7.59
CA ALA A 170 -2.50 1.94 7.40
C ALA A 170 -2.33 3.06 8.43
N PHE A 171 -1.15 3.15 9.03
CA PHE A 171 -0.77 4.27 9.87
C PHE A 171 -0.58 5.53 9.00
N GLN A 172 -1.16 6.65 9.41
CA GLN A 172 -1.11 7.92 8.68
C GLN A 172 -0.50 9.02 9.55
N PRO A 173 0.82 9.30 9.41
CA PRO A 173 1.49 10.30 10.24
C PRO A 173 0.99 11.73 10.00
N ASN A 174 0.34 12.00 8.86
CA ASN A 174 -0.21 13.33 8.53
C ASN A 174 -1.68 13.52 9.01
N SER A 175 -2.17 12.62 9.87
CA SER A 175 -3.51 12.67 10.44
C SER A 175 -3.46 12.85 11.96
N ASP A 176 -4.62 12.93 12.58
CA ASP A 176 -4.77 12.97 14.05
C ASP A 176 -4.10 11.76 14.75
N MET A 177 -3.76 10.72 14.00
CA MET A 177 -3.05 9.54 14.53
C MET A 177 -1.67 9.87 15.10
N LEU A 178 -1.02 10.96 14.64
CA LEU A 178 0.26 11.39 15.21
C LEU A 178 0.09 11.86 16.66
N ASP A 179 -1.01 12.57 16.94
CA ASP A 179 -1.34 13.01 18.29
C ASP A 179 -1.61 11.84 19.25
N ASP A 180 -2.06 10.71 18.71
CA ASP A 180 -2.31 9.49 19.48
C ASP A 180 -1.01 8.75 19.83
N LEU A 181 0.10 9.02 19.14
CA LEU A 181 1.43 8.49 19.48
C LEU A 181 2.09 9.23 20.64
N ILE A 182 1.63 10.44 20.95
CA ILE A 182 2.17 11.22 22.05
C ILE A 182 1.58 10.73 23.37
N LEU A 183 2.44 10.22 24.25
CA LEU A 183 2.02 9.78 25.56
C LEU A 183 1.60 10.98 26.42
N LYS A 184 0.28 11.22 26.51
CA LYS A 184 -0.31 12.36 27.28
C LYS A 184 -0.41 12.12 28.79
N ILE A 185 0.19 11.03 29.27
CA ILE A 185 0.22 10.67 30.70
C ILE A 185 1.63 10.30 31.13
N GLU A 186 1.91 10.44 32.42
CA GLU A 186 3.20 10.04 32.95
C GLU A 186 3.47 8.54 32.78
N GLN A 187 4.71 8.17 32.51
CA GLN A 187 5.14 6.80 32.20
C GLN A 187 4.71 5.78 33.27
N HIS A 188 4.77 6.16 34.55
CA HIS A 188 4.35 5.26 35.64
C HIS A 188 2.85 4.96 35.59
N ARG A 189 2.01 5.96 35.27
CA ARG A 189 0.55 5.76 35.10
C ARG A 189 0.23 4.91 33.88
N PHE A 190 0.99 5.07 32.81
CA PHE A 190 0.88 4.25 31.64
C PHE A 190 1.19 2.77 31.94
N ASN A 191 2.31 2.51 32.64
CA ASN A 191 2.70 1.18 33.03
C ASN A 191 1.66 0.52 33.98
N ASN A 192 1.11 1.29 34.91
CA ASN A 192 0.05 0.79 35.81
C ASN A 192 -1.21 0.39 35.04
N ARG A 193 -1.62 1.18 34.03
CA ARG A 193 -2.75 0.86 33.15
C ARG A 193 -2.48 -0.39 32.32
N ARG A 194 -1.26 -0.52 31.80
CA ARG A 194 -0.84 -1.71 31.05
C ARG A 194 -0.93 -2.96 31.92
N ASN A 195 -0.38 -2.93 33.14
CA ASN A 195 -0.44 -4.04 34.09
C ASN A 195 -1.89 -4.42 34.44
N LEU A 196 -2.74 -3.42 34.67
CA LEU A 196 -4.15 -3.64 34.94
C LEU A 196 -4.85 -4.32 33.74
N LEU A 197 -4.61 -3.85 32.52
CA LEU A 197 -5.16 -4.44 31.32
C LEU A 197 -4.72 -5.89 31.14
N THR A 198 -3.44 -6.19 31.34
CA THR A 198 -2.90 -7.56 31.28
C THR A 198 -3.54 -8.47 32.33
N THR A 199 -3.76 -7.96 33.54
CA THR A 199 -4.43 -8.72 34.61
C THR A 199 -5.88 -9.03 34.26
N LEU A 200 -6.62 -8.05 33.73
CA LEU A 200 -8.01 -8.22 33.31
C LEU A 200 -8.13 -9.15 32.09
N SER A 201 -7.23 -9.04 31.12
CA SER A 201 -7.22 -9.88 29.91
C SER A 201 -6.88 -11.35 30.22
N GLY A 202 -6.14 -11.61 31.30
CA GLY A 202 -5.87 -12.98 31.79
C GLY A 202 -7.12 -13.70 32.36
N LEU A 203 -8.18 -12.96 32.64
CA LEU A 203 -9.45 -13.53 33.13
C LEU A 203 -10.42 -13.93 32.00
N ASP A 204 -10.16 -13.51 30.77
CA ASP A 204 -11.08 -13.69 29.63
C ASP A 204 -10.37 -14.30 28.42
N THR A 205 -10.60 -15.60 28.19
CA THR A 205 -10.00 -16.37 27.10
C THR A 205 -10.47 -15.94 25.70
N VAL A 206 -11.49 -15.09 25.60
CA VAL A 206 -12.03 -14.55 24.35
C VAL A 206 -11.16 -13.42 23.77
N LEU A 207 -10.31 -12.80 24.58
CA LEU A 207 -9.50 -11.63 24.22
C LEU A 207 -8.09 -11.94 23.67
N ASN A 208 -7.78 -13.20 23.38
CA ASN A 208 -6.42 -13.59 22.93
C ASN A 208 -5.92 -12.86 21.68
N ASN A 209 -6.81 -12.44 20.76
CA ASN A 209 -6.41 -11.68 19.58
C ASN A 209 -6.15 -10.20 19.86
N THR A 210 -6.78 -9.62 20.89
CA THR A 210 -6.58 -8.21 21.27
C THR A 210 -5.27 -8.00 22.03
N ASN A 211 -4.75 -9.00 22.71
CA ASN A 211 -3.52 -8.89 23.49
C ASN A 211 -2.29 -8.60 22.60
N THR A 212 -2.21 -9.22 21.42
CA THR A 212 -1.09 -8.99 20.49
C THR A 212 -1.08 -7.55 19.99
N PHE A 213 -2.24 -7.01 19.61
CA PHE A 213 -2.35 -5.62 19.13
C PHE A 213 -2.09 -4.60 20.25
N ASN A 214 -2.50 -4.90 21.48
CA ASN A 214 -2.21 -4.06 22.63
C ASN A 214 -0.70 -4.00 22.92
N GLU A 215 0.01 -5.12 22.82
CA GLU A 215 1.46 -5.16 22.99
C GLU A 215 2.18 -4.39 21.88
N GLU A 216 1.74 -4.51 20.63
CA GLU A 216 2.28 -3.72 19.52
C GLU A 216 2.05 -2.22 19.71
N ALA A 217 0.84 -1.81 20.09
CA ALA A 217 0.52 -0.42 20.40
C ALA A 217 1.38 0.13 21.55
N PHE A 218 1.58 -0.64 22.61
CA PHE A 218 2.46 -0.27 23.71
C PHE A 218 3.91 -0.12 23.27
N ASN A 219 4.41 -1.00 22.44
CA ASN A 219 5.77 -0.92 21.91
C ASN A 219 5.97 0.33 21.05
N VAL A 220 4.99 0.65 20.18
CA VAL A 220 5.01 1.87 19.37
C VAL A 220 5.05 3.12 20.25
N LEU A 221 4.17 3.22 21.27
CA LEU A 221 4.07 4.37 22.17
C LEU A 221 5.30 4.56 23.07
N THR A 222 6.10 3.53 23.30
CA THR A 222 7.29 3.58 24.17
C THR A 222 8.61 3.61 23.37
N SER A 223 8.55 3.44 22.04
CA SER A 223 9.75 3.47 21.20
C SER A 223 10.10 4.92 20.83
N SER A 224 11.40 5.21 20.79
CA SER A 224 11.91 6.49 20.28
C SER A 224 12.11 6.51 18.76
N ASN A 225 11.73 5.44 18.06
CA ASN A 225 12.08 5.27 16.66
C ASN A 225 11.10 5.95 15.68
N LEU A 226 9.98 6.50 16.18
CA LEU A 226 8.96 7.17 15.35
C LEU A 226 8.91 8.70 15.59
N LEU A 227 9.70 9.22 16.50
CA LEU A 227 9.87 10.65 16.78
C LEU A 227 11.25 11.12 16.35
#